data_b79175aa7d201168ef9fba894fd7651d
#
_entry.id   b79175aa7d201168ef9fba894fd7651d
#
_cell.length_a   1.000
_cell.length_b   1.000
_cell.length_c   1.000
_cell.angle_alpha   90.00
_cell.angle_beta   90.00
_cell.angle_gamma   90.00
#
_symmetry.space_group_name_H-M   'P 1'
#
loop_
_entity.id
_entity.type
_entity.pdbx_description
1 polymer ?
#
loop_
_entity_poly.entity_id
_entity_poly.type
_entity_poly.pdbx_seq_one_letter_code
_entity_poly.pdbx_strand_id
1 'polypeptide(L)'
;MKRRFPYKILLSACLSAALVLGPAAYAYASSPVIPPLEESSVASMGSGGNSGPSGQNGGGPSSGSGQAAQGTAPGQGTTGSQGIAPGQGTTGSQGTTPGQGPASGTGGPSDPSASQSQSAGQNAGQTSNTAVAEPVIAAEGAALLNASTGKLLFSKNGDTKFYPASITKLMTALLVAENCNLDDTVTFSSTATTNLEAGAVSLNLVEGDKLTVRQCLYALLLKSANEVGNALAEHVAGSNAKFADMMNARAAALGCTNTHFTNPHGLNDNDHYTTPNDMALIAKAAFENGTVRTVASTLSYDLPATKKNVARTISIGHKMLYPNDSRYYAGIMGGKTGYTSKAGNTLVTAVERDGVRLIAVVMKSKSTHYTDTKALLDYGFELAKQQGTEGADDSGPGTGNPTAGWNQDSTGWFYIKEDGSRASNQWLKIAGEDYWFDPNAYMAVGWRKFNNGAWYYFHSSGAMAKNCWVKTNEQYFYLGSDGVMLTDTVTPDGYRVDENGIWR
;
A
#
# COMPACT_ATOMS: atom_id res chain seq x y z
N MET A 1 16.86 42.13 31.93
CA MET A 1 16.39 41.10 32.89
C MET A 1 15.45 40.17 32.18
N LYS A 2 15.94 39.06 31.62
CA LYS A 2 15.12 38.01 30.99
C LYS A 2 14.87 36.93 32.05
N ARG A 3 13.63 36.77 32.45
CA ARG A 3 13.21 35.71 33.40
C ARG A 3 13.22 34.36 32.68
N ARG A 4 14.11 33.46 33.12
CA ARG A 4 14.11 32.05 32.74
C ARG A 4 13.02 31.36 33.54
N PHE A 5 12.01 30.78 32.87
CA PHE A 5 11.08 29.84 33.47
C PHE A 5 11.64 28.42 33.40
N PRO A 6 11.57 27.62 34.46
CA PRO A 6 12.14 26.27 34.41
C PRO A 6 11.19 25.28 33.73
N TYR A 7 11.64 24.76 32.61
CA TYR A 7 10.93 23.80 31.75
C TYR A 7 10.58 22.45 32.41
N LYS A 8 10.99 22.21 33.65
CA LYS A 8 10.78 20.94 34.36
C LYS A 8 9.35 20.64 34.81
N ILE A 9 8.42 21.59 34.74
CA ILE A 9 7.03 21.42 35.23
C ILE A 9 6.06 21.10 34.11
N LEU A 10 6.36 21.36 32.84
CA LEU A 10 5.43 21.09 31.73
C LEU A 10 5.40 19.64 31.24
N LEU A 11 6.47 18.86 31.43
CA LEU A 11 6.47 17.44 31.03
C LEU A 11 5.62 16.54 31.95
N SER A 12 5.43 16.95 33.21
CA SER A 12 4.60 16.16 34.15
C SER A 12 3.11 16.41 34.00
N ALA A 13 2.70 17.56 33.44
CA ALA A 13 1.28 17.90 33.27
C ALA A 13 0.65 17.31 31.99
N CYS A 14 1.44 16.98 30.97
CA CYS A 14 0.92 16.36 29.74
C CYS A 14 0.67 14.85 29.87
N LEU A 15 1.29 14.16 30.84
CA LEU A 15 1.06 12.73 31.06
C LEU A 15 -0.24 12.42 31.83
N SER A 16 -0.78 13.39 32.58
CA SER A 16 -1.99 13.18 33.38
C SER A 16 -3.29 13.54 32.66
N ALA A 17 -3.23 14.23 31.51
CA ALA A 17 -4.42 14.61 30.72
C ALA A 17 -4.83 13.58 29.66
N ALA A 18 -4.02 12.56 29.42
CA ALA A 18 -4.29 11.53 28.41
C ALA A 18 -5.21 10.40 28.91
N LEU A 19 -5.65 10.44 30.18
CA LEU A 19 -6.41 9.34 30.82
C LEU A 19 -7.93 9.57 30.86
N VAL A 20 -8.49 10.64 30.26
CA VAL A 20 -9.93 10.97 30.42
C VAL A 20 -10.66 11.22 29.09
N LEU A 21 -10.04 11.04 27.92
CA LEU A 21 -10.78 11.14 26.65
C LEU A 21 -10.74 9.80 25.92
N GLY A 22 -11.93 9.28 25.67
CA GLY A 22 -12.22 7.99 25.04
C GLY A 22 -11.60 7.79 23.63
N PRO A 23 -11.87 6.65 22.97
CA PRO A 23 -11.04 6.12 21.89
C PRO A 23 -11.24 6.88 20.59
N ALA A 24 -10.48 7.96 20.39
CA ALA A 24 -10.33 8.57 19.07
C ALA A 24 -9.17 9.55 19.06
N ALA A 25 -7.99 9.10 18.74
CA ALA A 25 -6.93 9.79 18.01
C ALA A 25 -5.59 9.10 18.28
N TYR A 26 -5.37 7.94 17.68
CA TYR A 26 -4.03 7.44 17.51
C TYR A 26 -3.38 8.21 16.35
N ALA A 27 -2.51 9.15 16.68
CA ALA A 27 -1.60 9.73 15.70
C ALA A 27 -0.61 8.64 15.27
N TYR A 28 -0.74 8.16 14.04
CA TYR A 28 0.23 7.28 13.43
C TYR A 28 1.56 8.05 13.26
N ALA A 29 2.64 7.49 13.80
CA ALA A 29 3.97 7.94 13.45
C ALA A 29 4.19 7.69 11.96
N SER A 30 4.31 8.75 11.18
CA SER A 30 4.80 8.68 9.81
C SER A 30 6.24 8.17 9.82
N SER A 31 6.62 7.37 8.83
CA SER A 31 8.01 7.00 8.59
C SER A 31 8.92 8.24 8.65
N PRO A 32 10.16 8.12 9.14
CA PRO A 32 11.03 9.27 9.32
C PRO A 32 11.28 9.95 7.98
N VAL A 33 10.94 11.22 7.90
CA VAL A 33 11.39 12.10 6.83
C VAL A 33 12.77 12.58 7.25
N ILE A 34 13.80 12.16 6.52
CA ILE A 34 15.17 12.68 6.72
C ILE A 34 15.15 14.15 6.30
N PRO A 35 15.56 15.10 7.16
CA PRO A 35 15.65 16.49 6.76
C PRO A 35 16.65 16.66 5.61
N PRO A 36 16.43 17.60 4.67
CA PRO A 36 17.34 17.80 3.54
C PRO A 36 18.72 18.20 4.03
N LEU A 37 19.76 17.65 3.40
CA LEU A 37 21.15 18.04 3.61
C LEU A 37 21.32 19.50 3.12
N GLU A 38 21.65 20.43 4.00
CA GLU A 38 22.22 21.70 3.56
C GLU A 38 23.59 21.41 2.95
N GLU A 39 23.80 21.81 1.70
CA GLU A 39 25.11 21.78 1.06
C GLU A 39 26.07 22.66 1.86
N SER A 40 26.89 22.04 2.71
CA SER A 40 28.03 22.74 3.32
C SER A 40 29.02 22.99 2.20
N SER A 41 29.19 24.28 1.84
CA SER A 41 30.26 24.78 1.00
C SER A 41 31.60 24.35 1.60
N VAL A 42 32.25 23.39 0.94
CA VAL A 42 33.63 23.00 1.27
C VAL A 42 34.55 24.14 0.83
N ALA A 43 34.96 24.97 1.77
CA ALA A 43 36.07 25.89 1.59
C ALA A 43 37.34 25.05 1.39
N SER A 44 37.90 25.08 0.20
CA SER A 44 39.18 24.47 -0.11
C SER A 44 40.28 25.25 0.64
N MET A 45 40.89 24.63 1.64
CA MET A 45 42.16 25.10 2.20
C MET A 45 43.30 24.60 1.32
N GLY A 46 43.97 25.54 0.66
CA GLY A 46 45.18 25.31 -0.09
C GLY A 46 46.34 24.88 0.78
N SER A 47 47.11 23.90 0.34
CA SER A 47 48.47 23.65 0.80
C SER A 47 49.43 24.13 -0.30
N GLY A 48 50.27 25.09 0.07
CA GLY A 48 51.32 25.66 -0.76
C GLY A 48 52.52 24.74 -0.91
N GLY A 49 53.27 24.92 -1.99
CA GLY A 49 54.55 24.24 -2.26
C GLY A 49 55.10 24.55 -3.64
N ASN A 50 55.71 25.67 -3.78
CA ASN A 50 56.91 26.19 -4.42
C ASN A 50 57.54 25.44 -5.65
N SER A 51 57.76 26.21 -6.68
CA SER A 51 58.94 26.47 -7.55
C SER A 51 58.61 26.48 -9.04
N GLY A 52 58.83 27.66 -9.63
CA GLY A 52 58.87 27.91 -11.07
C GLY A 52 60.27 27.66 -11.65
N PRO A 53 60.71 28.26 -12.83
CA PRO A 53 59.95 28.85 -13.91
C PRO A 53 60.47 28.40 -15.32
N SER A 54 59.90 28.97 -16.37
CA SER A 54 60.41 29.09 -17.76
C SER A 54 59.72 28.21 -18.80
N GLY A 55 59.16 28.82 -19.84
CA GLY A 55 59.64 29.17 -21.11
C GLY A 55 58.55 29.30 -22.15
N GLN A 56 58.54 30.39 -22.78
CA GLN A 56 57.95 31.02 -23.93
C GLN A 56 57.61 30.16 -25.17
N ASN A 57 56.68 30.79 -25.95
CA ASN A 57 56.44 30.78 -27.42
C ASN A 57 55.50 29.67 -27.94
N GLY A 58 54.51 29.93 -28.76
CA GLY A 58 54.22 31.00 -29.70
C GLY A 58 53.44 30.38 -30.83
N GLY A 59 52.47 31.05 -31.40
CA GLY A 59 52.01 30.78 -32.78
C GLY A 59 50.59 30.26 -32.96
N GLY A 60 49.65 31.13 -33.28
CA GLY A 60 48.47 30.79 -34.11
C GLY A 60 48.82 31.07 -35.60
N PRO A 61 47.90 31.24 -36.53
CA PRO A 61 46.61 30.56 -36.79
C PRO A 61 46.53 30.04 -38.25
N SER A 62 45.47 29.31 -38.65
CA SER A 62 44.88 29.34 -40.02
C SER A 62 43.82 28.22 -40.15
N SER A 63 42.53 28.53 -40.40
CA SER A 63 41.84 28.73 -41.67
C SER A 63 41.92 27.58 -42.69
N GLY A 64 40.73 27.05 -43.10
CA GLY A 64 40.49 26.22 -44.28
C GLY A 64 39.21 25.40 -44.10
N SER A 65 38.00 25.80 -44.44
CA SER A 65 37.24 25.85 -45.69
C SER A 65 37.31 24.58 -46.56
N GLY A 66 36.11 24.04 -46.89
CA GLY A 66 35.85 23.07 -47.97
C GLY A 66 34.64 22.21 -47.66
N GLN A 67 33.45 22.59 -47.98
CA GLN A 67 32.60 22.31 -49.17
C GLN A 67 32.30 20.84 -49.44
N ALA A 68 31.03 20.49 -49.23
CA ALA A 68 29.96 20.01 -50.14
C ALA A 68 30.25 18.81 -51.06
N ALA A 69 29.38 17.80 -50.97
CA ALA A 69 28.84 17.13 -52.14
C ALA A 69 27.49 16.45 -51.83
N GLN A 70 26.55 16.80 -52.69
CA GLN A 70 25.21 16.27 -52.93
C GLN A 70 25.27 14.89 -53.59
N GLY A 71 24.17 14.14 -53.52
CA GLY A 71 23.90 12.99 -54.37
C GLY A 71 22.65 12.28 -53.88
N THR A 72 21.53 12.72 -54.27
CA THR A 72 20.51 12.25 -55.23
C THR A 72 19.78 10.95 -54.87
N ALA A 73 18.47 11.05 -54.66
CA ALA A 73 17.46 10.02 -54.94
C ALA A 73 17.30 9.93 -56.49
N PRO A 74 16.65 8.95 -57.09
CA PRO A 74 15.27 8.56 -56.87
C PRO A 74 14.94 7.08 -57.19
N GLY A 75 13.68 6.68 -57.02
CA GLY A 75 13.15 5.49 -57.66
C GLY A 75 11.77 5.11 -57.15
N GLN A 76 10.75 5.62 -57.81
CA GLN A 76 9.36 5.18 -57.78
C GLN A 76 9.18 3.82 -58.43
N GLY A 77 8.21 3.04 -57.96
CA GLY A 77 7.71 1.86 -58.62
C GLY A 77 6.34 1.49 -58.08
N THR A 78 5.38 1.96 -58.81
CA THR A 78 3.93 1.77 -58.79
C THR A 78 3.47 0.36 -59.16
N THR A 79 2.18 0.14 -58.87
CA THR A 79 1.19 -0.84 -59.38
C THR A 79 0.98 -2.02 -58.46
N GLY A 80 -0.21 -2.43 -58.07
CA GLY A 80 -1.54 -2.13 -58.52
C GLY A 80 -2.44 -3.33 -58.19
N SER A 81 -3.64 -3.02 -57.82
CA SER A 81 -4.89 -3.64 -58.23
C SER A 81 -5.49 -4.78 -57.42
N GLN A 82 -6.62 -4.46 -56.80
CA GLN A 82 -7.96 -5.13 -56.91
C GLN A 82 -8.00 -6.59 -56.47
N GLY A 83 -8.90 -7.06 -55.65
CA GLY A 83 -10.29 -6.71 -55.38
C GLY A 83 -11.03 -8.03 -55.25
N ILE A 84 -12.16 -8.00 -54.57
CA ILE A 84 -13.32 -8.89 -54.69
C ILE A 84 -13.66 -9.65 -53.36
N ALA A 85 -14.67 -9.17 -52.70
CA ALA A 85 -15.74 -9.94 -52.05
C ALA A 85 -16.84 -10.11 -53.10
N PRO A 86 -17.94 -10.83 -52.92
CA PRO A 86 -18.50 -11.62 -51.79
C PRO A 86 -19.00 -13.00 -52.22
N GLY A 87 -19.53 -13.80 -51.28
CA GLY A 87 -20.29 -15.01 -51.58
C GLY A 87 -21.17 -15.46 -50.44
N GLN A 88 -22.44 -15.11 -50.50
CA GLN A 88 -23.55 -15.70 -49.76
C GLN A 88 -23.97 -17.05 -50.36
N GLY A 89 -24.54 -17.90 -49.55
CA GLY A 89 -25.29 -19.10 -49.97
C GLY A 89 -25.58 -19.96 -48.72
N THR A 90 -26.63 -19.84 -48.06
CA THR A 90 -28.05 -20.28 -48.07
C THR A 90 -28.25 -21.80 -48.21
N THR A 91 -29.20 -22.27 -47.37
CA THR A 91 -30.07 -23.47 -47.42
C THR A 91 -29.40 -24.76 -46.98
N GLY A 92 -30.01 -25.61 -46.18
CA GLY A 92 -31.36 -25.83 -45.69
C GLY A 92 -31.48 -27.25 -45.18
N SER A 93 -32.39 -27.46 -44.35
CA SER A 93 -33.46 -28.45 -44.26
C SER A 93 -33.24 -29.64 -43.33
N GLN A 94 -33.96 -29.62 -42.23
CA GLN A 94 -35.09 -30.46 -41.81
C GLN A 94 -34.89 -31.97 -41.54
N GLY A 95 -35.41 -32.34 -40.42
CA GLY A 95 -36.21 -33.52 -40.18
C GLY A 95 -35.58 -34.50 -39.17
N THR A 96 -36.16 -35.04 -38.20
CA THR A 96 -37.53 -35.29 -37.70
C THR A 96 -37.41 -36.09 -36.42
N THR A 97 -38.18 -35.78 -35.39
CA THR A 97 -38.63 -36.68 -34.32
C THR A 97 -39.68 -37.68 -34.91
N PRO A 98 -40.18 -38.71 -34.25
CA PRO A 98 -40.34 -39.11 -32.84
C PRO A 98 -40.34 -40.64 -32.55
N GLY A 99 -40.62 -41.01 -31.27
CA GLY A 99 -41.06 -42.34 -30.87
C GLY A 99 -40.87 -42.55 -29.36
N GLN A 100 -41.82 -42.35 -28.64
CA GLN A 100 -42.90 -42.96 -27.84
C GLN A 100 -42.56 -44.34 -27.26
N GLY A 101 -42.75 -44.36 -25.90
CA GLY A 101 -42.80 -45.46 -24.94
C GLY A 101 -43.61 -46.69 -25.28
N PRO A 102 -44.16 -47.52 -24.39
CA PRO A 102 -44.59 -47.30 -23.00
C PRO A 102 -44.42 -48.49 -22.00
N ALA A 103 -44.72 -48.23 -20.74
CA ALA A 103 -45.55 -48.93 -19.74
C ALA A 103 -45.16 -50.28 -19.12
N SER A 104 -45.29 -50.31 -17.86
CA SER A 104 -46.17 -50.94 -16.88
C SER A 104 -45.66 -52.14 -16.08
N GLY A 105 -46.04 -52.13 -14.79
CA GLY A 105 -46.23 -53.30 -13.96
C GLY A 105 -45.83 -53.11 -12.50
N THR A 106 -46.65 -52.58 -11.68
CA THR A 106 -47.58 -53.12 -10.63
C THR A 106 -46.92 -53.98 -9.54
N GLY A 107 -47.20 -53.63 -8.28
CA GLY A 107 -47.22 -54.51 -7.14
C GLY A 107 -46.84 -53.90 -5.81
N GLY A 108 -47.78 -53.33 -5.04
CA GLY A 108 -47.70 -53.20 -3.59
C GLY A 108 -48.50 -54.37 -2.98
N PRO A 109 -48.92 -54.40 -1.71
CA PRO A 109 -48.39 -53.78 -0.50
C PRO A 109 -48.19 -54.80 0.67
N SER A 110 -47.57 -54.41 1.81
CA SER A 110 -47.97 -54.90 3.13
C SER A 110 -47.17 -54.31 4.25
N ASP A 111 -47.83 -53.56 5.08
CA ASP A 111 -47.56 -53.32 6.51
C ASP A 111 -48.26 -54.44 7.32
N PRO A 112 -48.07 -54.69 8.63
CA PRO A 112 -47.72 -53.78 9.71
C PRO A 112 -46.92 -54.41 10.91
N SER A 113 -46.66 -53.54 11.91
CA SER A 113 -46.68 -53.80 13.35
C SER A 113 -45.37 -53.84 14.14
N ALA A 114 -45.18 -52.79 14.83
CA ALA A 114 -45.03 -52.59 16.30
C ALA A 114 -43.85 -53.26 17.04
N SER A 115 -43.04 -52.41 17.64
CA SER A 115 -42.93 -52.41 19.13
C SER A 115 -41.99 -51.28 19.58
N GLN A 116 -42.47 -50.59 20.58
CA GLN A 116 -41.85 -49.52 21.36
C GLN A 116 -40.66 -50.04 22.18
N SER A 117 -39.62 -49.24 22.32
CA SER A 117 -38.99 -49.04 23.64
C SER A 117 -38.23 -47.69 23.64
N GLN A 118 -38.65 -46.86 24.58
CA GLN A 118 -38.06 -45.59 24.98
C GLN A 118 -36.68 -45.84 25.61
N SER A 119 -35.68 -45.06 25.20
CA SER A 119 -34.64 -44.68 26.11
C SER A 119 -34.23 -43.24 25.83
N ALA A 120 -34.51 -42.38 26.75
CA ALA A 120 -34.01 -41.01 26.79
C ALA A 120 -32.52 -41.02 26.90
N GLY A 121 -31.84 -40.56 25.82
CA GLY A 121 -30.43 -40.26 25.78
C GLY A 121 -30.26 -38.78 25.49
N GLN A 122 -29.76 -38.07 26.48
CA GLN A 122 -29.46 -36.64 26.46
C GLN A 122 -28.58 -36.33 25.26
N ASN A 123 -29.09 -35.52 24.34
CA ASN A 123 -28.34 -34.97 23.23
C ASN A 123 -27.60 -33.74 23.74
N ALA A 124 -26.38 -33.97 24.22
CA ALA A 124 -25.45 -32.87 24.50
C ALA A 124 -25.20 -32.15 23.14
N GLY A 125 -25.48 -30.86 23.12
CA GLY A 125 -25.31 -30.00 21.96
C GLY A 125 -23.88 -30.04 21.47
N GLN A 126 -23.65 -30.74 20.41
CA GLN A 126 -22.51 -30.50 19.54
C GLN A 126 -22.75 -29.18 18.81
N THR A 127 -22.15 -28.11 19.30
CA THR A 127 -21.91 -26.93 18.47
C THR A 127 -21.00 -27.38 17.32
N SER A 128 -21.60 -27.66 16.18
CA SER A 128 -20.87 -27.91 14.95
C SER A 128 -20.12 -26.61 14.62
N ASN A 129 -18.81 -26.63 14.82
CA ASN A 129 -17.90 -25.60 14.35
C ASN A 129 -17.89 -25.68 12.82
N THR A 130 -18.85 -24.99 12.18
CA THR A 130 -18.99 -25.00 10.72
C THR A 130 -17.87 -24.08 10.19
N ALA A 131 -16.83 -24.67 9.61
CA ALA A 131 -15.76 -23.92 8.95
C ALA A 131 -16.37 -22.91 7.96
N VAL A 132 -15.87 -21.65 7.98
CA VAL A 132 -16.31 -20.64 7.00
C VAL A 132 -15.93 -21.11 5.60
N ALA A 133 -16.92 -21.25 4.73
CA ALA A 133 -16.70 -21.69 3.35
C ALA A 133 -15.90 -20.62 2.58
N GLU A 134 -14.86 -21.06 1.86
CA GLU A 134 -14.11 -20.16 0.99
C GLU A 134 -14.99 -19.58 -0.12
N PRO A 135 -14.83 -18.28 -0.47
CA PRO A 135 -15.63 -17.65 -1.48
C PRO A 135 -15.24 -18.12 -2.88
N VAL A 136 -16.22 -18.26 -3.76
CA VAL A 136 -16.01 -18.49 -5.19
C VAL A 136 -15.72 -17.15 -5.85
N ILE A 137 -14.49 -16.95 -6.32
CA ILE A 137 -14.02 -15.72 -6.97
C ILE A 137 -13.95 -15.95 -8.48
N ALA A 138 -14.64 -15.09 -9.24
CA ALA A 138 -14.71 -15.19 -10.70
C ALA A 138 -13.47 -14.60 -11.41
N ALA A 139 -12.78 -13.64 -10.81
CA ALA A 139 -11.53 -13.09 -11.32
C ALA A 139 -10.45 -14.19 -11.46
N GLU A 140 -9.52 -14.00 -12.40
CA GLU A 140 -8.42 -14.94 -12.62
C GLU A 140 -7.41 -14.94 -11.46
N GLY A 141 -7.14 -13.78 -10.84
CA GLY A 141 -6.25 -13.62 -9.70
C GLY A 141 -6.91 -12.87 -8.56
N ALA A 142 -6.70 -13.34 -7.32
CA ALA A 142 -7.19 -12.65 -6.12
C ALA A 142 -6.35 -12.99 -4.88
N ALA A 143 -6.30 -12.06 -3.94
CA ALA A 143 -5.72 -12.25 -2.61
C ALA A 143 -6.53 -11.51 -1.55
N LEU A 144 -6.58 -12.06 -0.35
CA LEU A 144 -7.10 -11.40 0.84
C LEU A 144 -6.04 -11.49 1.93
N LEU A 145 -5.56 -10.34 2.38
CA LEU A 145 -4.58 -10.20 3.44
C LEU A 145 -5.24 -9.61 4.70
N ASN A 146 -5.04 -10.25 5.84
CA ASN A 146 -5.27 -9.59 7.12
C ASN A 146 -4.06 -8.70 7.43
N ALA A 147 -4.22 -7.39 7.22
CA ALA A 147 -3.13 -6.43 7.36
C ALA A 147 -2.74 -6.19 8.84
N SER A 148 -3.62 -6.51 9.79
CA SER A 148 -3.31 -6.41 11.23
C SER A 148 -2.35 -7.52 11.68
N THR A 149 -2.45 -8.72 11.09
CA THR A 149 -1.62 -9.88 11.46
C THR A 149 -0.55 -10.23 10.43
N GLY A 150 -0.64 -9.68 9.21
CA GLY A 150 0.20 -10.05 8.07
C GLY A 150 -0.18 -11.40 7.43
N LYS A 151 -1.25 -12.07 7.89
CA LYS A 151 -1.65 -13.39 7.40
C LYS A 151 -2.44 -13.28 6.10
N LEU A 152 -2.04 -14.06 5.10
CA LEU A 152 -2.82 -14.27 3.88
C LEU A 152 -3.98 -15.21 4.20
N LEU A 153 -5.22 -14.72 4.01
CA LEU A 153 -6.46 -15.47 4.33
C LEU A 153 -7.04 -16.20 3.12
N PHE A 154 -6.77 -15.67 1.92
CA PHE A 154 -7.22 -16.26 0.65
C PHE A 154 -6.22 -15.95 -0.45
N SER A 155 -6.00 -16.90 -1.36
CA SER A 155 -5.08 -16.74 -2.48
C SER A 155 -5.54 -17.59 -3.66
N LYS A 156 -5.93 -16.92 -4.76
CA LYS A 156 -6.24 -17.55 -6.05
C LYS A 156 -5.24 -17.08 -7.08
N ASN A 157 -4.45 -18.00 -7.66
CA ASN A 157 -3.36 -17.67 -8.57
C ASN A 157 -2.46 -16.54 -7.99
N GLY A 158 -2.24 -16.60 -6.66
CA GLY A 158 -1.67 -15.52 -5.87
C GLY A 158 -0.26 -15.13 -6.26
N ASP A 159 0.52 -16.05 -6.83
CA ASP A 159 1.89 -15.82 -7.30
C ASP A 159 2.00 -15.76 -8.83
N THR A 160 0.86 -15.83 -9.54
CA THR A 160 0.81 -15.66 -11.00
C THR A 160 0.96 -14.18 -11.35
N LYS A 161 1.82 -13.90 -12.33
CA LYS A 161 2.08 -12.55 -12.83
C LYS A 161 0.91 -12.05 -13.68
N PHE A 162 0.40 -10.88 -13.36
CA PHE A 162 -0.65 -10.18 -14.08
C PHE A 162 -0.23 -8.74 -14.36
N TYR A 163 -0.79 -8.13 -15.40
CA TYR A 163 -0.71 -6.70 -15.61
C TYR A 163 -1.53 -5.97 -14.54
N PRO A 164 -0.93 -5.08 -13.73
CA PRO A 164 -1.64 -4.40 -12.64
C PRO A 164 -2.59 -3.31 -13.11
N ALA A 165 -2.39 -2.73 -14.27
CA ALA A 165 -3.02 -1.47 -14.65
C ALA A 165 -2.81 -0.39 -13.55
N SER A 166 -3.78 0.49 -13.35
CA SER A 166 -3.64 1.64 -12.45
C SER A 166 -3.61 1.33 -10.96
N ILE A 167 -3.69 0.07 -10.51
CA ILE A 167 -3.39 -0.25 -9.10
C ILE A 167 -1.89 -0.04 -8.79
N THR A 168 -1.02 -0.03 -9.81
CA THR A 168 0.38 0.43 -9.75
C THR A 168 0.53 1.77 -9.02
N LYS A 169 -0.44 2.68 -9.17
CA LYS A 169 -0.40 4.02 -8.59
C LYS A 169 -0.43 4.04 -7.05
N LEU A 170 -0.74 2.92 -6.40
CA LEU A 170 -0.56 2.79 -4.95
C LEU A 170 0.91 2.79 -4.56
N MET A 171 1.78 2.08 -5.32
CA MET A 171 3.23 2.14 -5.12
C MET A 171 3.78 3.53 -5.41
N THR A 172 3.31 4.17 -6.49
CA THR A 172 3.71 5.54 -6.84
C THR A 172 3.32 6.52 -5.74
N ALA A 173 2.08 6.46 -5.24
CA ALA A 173 1.61 7.32 -4.16
C ALA A 173 2.39 7.09 -2.85
N LEU A 174 2.72 5.84 -2.54
CA LEU A 174 3.53 5.48 -1.38
C LEU A 174 4.90 6.13 -1.45
N LEU A 175 5.64 5.93 -2.54
CA LEU A 175 6.97 6.51 -2.72
C LEU A 175 6.95 8.04 -2.70
N VAL A 176 5.95 8.67 -3.33
CA VAL A 176 5.81 10.13 -3.30
C VAL A 176 5.54 10.62 -1.88
N ALA A 177 4.68 9.94 -1.13
CA ALA A 177 4.38 10.29 0.27
C ALA A 177 5.55 10.03 1.22
N GLU A 178 6.46 9.12 0.88
CA GLU A 178 7.68 8.82 1.64
C GLU A 178 8.82 9.80 1.33
N ASN A 179 8.84 10.47 0.15
CA ASN A 179 10.00 11.23 -0.32
C ASN A 179 9.75 12.72 -0.59
N CYS A 180 8.52 13.22 -0.49
CA CYS A 180 8.20 14.62 -0.82
C CYS A 180 7.42 15.32 0.27
N ASN A 181 7.59 16.65 0.37
CA ASN A 181 6.66 17.49 1.11
C ASN A 181 5.39 17.71 0.28
N LEU A 182 4.23 17.66 0.94
CA LEU A 182 2.95 17.76 0.25
C LEU A 182 2.70 19.12 -0.44
N ASP A 183 3.41 20.15 0.01
CA ASP A 183 3.25 21.52 -0.48
C ASP A 183 4.34 21.90 -1.52
N ASP A 184 5.28 20.99 -1.83
CA ASP A 184 6.25 21.17 -2.91
C ASP A 184 5.52 21.30 -4.26
N THR A 185 6.08 22.13 -5.14
CA THR A 185 5.52 22.38 -6.46
C THR A 185 6.06 21.41 -7.50
N VAL A 186 5.21 20.57 -8.05
CA VAL A 186 5.48 19.72 -9.22
C VAL A 186 5.26 20.54 -10.49
N THR A 187 6.27 20.69 -11.32
CA THR A 187 6.18 21.33 -12.64
C THR A 187 6.11 20.23 -13.70
N PHE A 188 5.08 20.26 -14.53
CA PHE A 188 4.87 19.26 -15.59
C PHE A 188 5.82 19.52 -16.75
N SER A 189 6.65 18.54 -17.05
CA SER A 189 7.55 18.59 -18.20
C SER A 189 6.83 18.21 -19.51
N SER A 190 7.48 18.42 -20.62
CA SER A 190 7.06 17.93 -21.92
C SER A 190 6.96 16.39 -21.91
N THR A 191 7.96 15.70 -21.37
CA THR A 191 8.01 14.23 -21.28
C THR A 191 6.89 13.65 -20.40
N ALA A 192 6.53 14.30 -19.32
CA ALA A 192 5.43 13.85 -18.47
C ALA A 192 4.08 13.89 -19.18
N THR A 193 3.88 14.86 -20.09
CA THR A 193 2.57 15.16 -20.67
C THR A 193 2.36 14.61 -22.09
N THR A 194 3.41 14.17 -22.78
CA THR A 194 3.33 13.70 -24.19
C THR A 194 3.49 12.20 -24.37
N ASN A 195 4.12 11.49 -23.44
CA ASN A 195 4.40 10.04 -23.56
C ASN A 195 3.26 9.19 -22.97
N LEU A 196 2.03 9.44 -23.41
CA LEU A 196 0.85 8.67 -23.01
C LEU A 196 0.27 7.92 -24.21
N GLU A 197 -0.10 6.65 -23.98
CA GLU A 197 -0.85 5.87 -24.95
C GLU A 197 -2.19 6.56 -25.29
N ALA A 198 -2.64 6.39 -26.53
CA ALA A 198 -3.95 6.89 -26.95
C ALA A 198 -5.06 6.28 -26.07
N GLY A 199 -5.94 7.12 -25.53
CA GLY A 199 -7.02 6.70 -24.63
C GLY A 199 -6.61 6.51 -23.17
N ALA A 200 -5.35 6.77 -22.80
CA ALA A 200 -4.94 6.77 -21.41
C ALA A 200 -5.67 7.86 -20.62
N VAL A 201 -6.02 7.53 -19.36
CA VAL A 201 -6.69 8.51 -18.49
C VAL A 201 -5.77 9.70 -18.22
N SER A 202 -6.25 10.90 -18.53
CA SER A 202 -5.53 12.17 -18.39
C SER A 202 -6.45 13.26 -17.85
N LEU A 203 -5.87 14.24 -17.20
CA LEU A 203 -6.47 15.51 -16.83
C LEU A 203 -6.21 16.61 -17.88
N ASN A 204 -5.54 16.26 -19.00
CA ASN A 204 -5.09 17.17 -20.05
C ASN A 204 -4.17 18.27 -19.52
N LEU A 205 -3.29 17.93 -18.59
CA LEU A 205 -2.24 18.82 -18.13
C LEU A 205 -1.18 18.95 -19.23
N VAL A 206 -0.57 20.11 -19.30
CA VAL A 206 0.41 20.42 -20.34
C VAL A 206 1.72 20.90 -19.73
N GLU A 207 2.76 20.93 -20.57
CA GLU A 207 4.08 21.42 -20.16
C GLU A 207 4.00 22.79 -19.49
N GLY A 208 4.70 22.89 -18.35
CA GLY A 208 4.75 24.06 -17.49
C GLY A 208 3.50 24.33 -16.67
N ASP A 209 2.50 23.41 -16.63
CA ASP A 209 1.50 23.40 -15.58
C ASP A 209 2.17 23.14 -14.22
N LYS A 210 1.60 23.65 -13.16
CA LYS A 210 2.11 23.49 -11.79
C LYS A 210 0.99 23.08 -10.86
N LEU A 211 1.23 22.04 -10.09
CA LEU A 211 0.38 21.57 -8.99
C LEU A 211 1.25 21.26 -7.78
N THR A 212 0.70 21.33 -6.58
CA THR A 212 1.42 20.83 -5.42
C THR A 212 1.46 19.29 -5.44
N VAL A 213 2.43 18.67 -4.72
CA VAL A 213 2.49 17.21 -4.53
C VAL A 213 1.15 16.70 -3.99
N ARG A 214 0.54 17.40 -3.04
CA ARG A 214 -0.80 17.11 -2.51
C ARG A 214 -1.85 17.04 -3.62
N GLN A 215 -1.93 18.06 -4.47
CA GLN A 215 -2.87 18.12 -5.59
C GLN A 215 -2.60 17.00 -6.60
N CYS A 216 -1.34 16.70 -6.86
CA CYS A 216 -0.94 15.59 -7.72
C CYS A 216 -1.36 14.23 -7.14
N LEU A 217 -1.21 13.99 -5.84
CA LEU A 217 -1.65 12.74 -5.20
C LEU A 217 -3.17 12.55 -5.32
N TYR A 218 -3.97 13.61 -5.13
CA TYR A 218 -5.41 13.54 -5.38
C TYR A 218 -5.73 13.26 -6.85
N ALA A 219 -5.06 13.94 -7.78
CA ALA A 219 -5.23 13.70 -9.21
C ALA A 219 -4.83 12.26 -9.61
N LEU A 220 -3.75 11.73 -9.03
CA LEU A 220 -3.24 10.38 -9.25
C LEU A 220 -4.22 9.30 -8.77
N LEU A 221 -4.72 9.41 -7.54
CA LEU A 221 -5.52 8.35 -6.93
C LEU A 221 -7.01 8.47 -7.25
N LEU A 222 -7.59 9.67 -7.25
CA LEU A 222 -9.02 9.85 -7.52
C LEU A 222 -9.33 9.72 -9.02
N LYS A 223 -8.61 10.47 -9.87
CA LYS A 223 -8.84 10.50 -11.32
C LYS A 223 -8.00 9.47 -12.08
N SER A 224 -6.95 8.95 -11.45
CA SER A 224 -6.02 8.01 -12.10
C SER A 224 -5.23 8.62 -13.27
N ALA A 225 -4.95 9.93 -13.25
CA ALA A 225 -4.26 10.65 -14.31
C ALA A 225 -2.83 10.13 -14.51
N ASN A 226 -2.48 9.74 -15.74
CA ASN A 226 -1.21 9.09 -16.04
C ASN A 226 -0.06 10.09 -16.14
N GLU A 227 -0.29 11.28 -16.75
CA GLU A 227 0.69 12.36 -16.81
C GLU A 227 1.11 12.85 -15.42
N VAL A 228 0.20 12.77 -14.46
CA VAL A 228 0.52 13.11 -13.07
C VAL A 228 1.48 12.07 -12.46
N GLY A 229 1.30 10.79 -12.78
CA GLY A 229 2.25 9.75 -12.38
C GLY A 229 3.65 10.01 -12.93
N ASN A 230 3.76 10.38 -14.23
CA ASN A 230 5.03 10.74 -14.85
C ASN A 230 5.67 11.98 -14.18
N ALA A 231 4.90 13.05 -13.99
CA ALA A 231 5.41 14.28 -13.39
C ALA A 231 5.87 14.08 -11.94
N LEU A 232 5.16 13.26 -11.16
CA LEU A 232 5.58 12.88 -9.81
C LEU A 232 6.87 12.04 -9.82
N ALA A 233 6.98 11.10 -10.76
CA ALA A 233 8.19 10.28 -10.92
C ALA A 233 9.41 11.14 -11.31
N GLU A 234 9.23 12.09 -12.22
CA GLU A 234 10.27 13.05 -12.58
C GLU A 234 10.63 13.97 -11.41
N HIS A 235 9.65 14.41 -10.63
CA HIS A 235 9.87 15.26 -9.45
C HIS A 235 10.70 14.55 -8.37
N VAL A 236 10.40 13.26 -8.09
CA VAL A 236 11.08 12.47 -7.04
C VAL A 236 12.45 11.98 -7.49
N ALA A 237 12.56 11.43 -8.71
CA ALA A 237 13.73 10.68 -9.15
C ALA A 237 14.45 11.30 -10.37
N GLY A 238 13.92 12.39 -10.92
CA GLY A 238 14.43 13.04 -12.12
C GLY A 238 14.08 12.34 -13.44
N SER A 239 13.53 11.12 -13.40
CA SER A 239 13.01 10.42 -14.59
C SER A 239 12.12 9.25 -14.23
N ASN A 240 11.23 8.83 -15.16
CA ASN A 240 10.37 7.65 -14.97
C ASN A 240 11.19 6.37 -14.79
N ALA A 241 12.31 6.20 -15.48
CA ALA A 241 13.18 5.03 -15.36
C ALA A 241 13.77 4.92 -13.95
N LYS A 242 14.39 5.99 -13.43
CA LYS A 242 14.92 5.99 -12.05
C LYS A 242 13.83 5.79 -11.01
N PHE A 243 12.64 6.32 -11.25
CA PHE A 243 11.51 6.10 -10.35
C PHE A 243 11.04 4.64 -10.39
N ALA A 244 11.05 3.98 -11.56
CA ALA A 244 10.78 2.55 -11.67
C ALA A 244 11.80 1.71 -10.89
N ASP A 245 13.10 2.09 -10.91
CA ASP A 245 14.12 1.46 -10.08
C ASP A 245 13.77 1.60 -8.57
N MET A 246 13.33 2.79 -8.13
CA MET A 246 12.86 2.99 -6.75
C MET A 246 11.63 2.14 -6.42
N MET A 247 10.66 2.02 -7.35
CA MET A 247 9.48 1.18 -7.18
C MET A 247 9.87 -0.29 -7.00
N ASN A 248 10.81 -0.80 -7.80
CA ASN A 248 11.31 -2.17 -7.72
C ASN A 248 12.08 -2.42 -6.42
N ALA A 249 12.93 -1.49 -6.02
CA ALA A 249 13.65 -1.57 -4.74
C ALA A 249 12.66 -1.58 -3.56
N ARG A 250 11.62 -0.74 -3.59
CA ARG A 250 10.60 -0.70 -2.54
C ARG A 250 9.76 -1.97 -2.52
N ALA A 251 9.38 -2.51 -3.67
CA ALA A 251 8.67 -3.79 -3.77
C ALA A 251 9.49 -4.93 -3.14
N ALA A 252 10.78 -5.01 -3.47
CA ALA A 252 11.69 -6.00 -2.87
C ALA A 252 11.79 -5.83 -1.34
N ALA A 253 11.89 -4.60 -0.84
CA ALA A 253 11.92 -4.29 0.60
C ALA A 253 10.62 -4.68 1.33
N LEU A 254 9.48 -4.70 0.62
CA LEU A 254 8.19 -5.16 1.14
C LEU A 254 8.02 -6.70 1.06
N GLY A 255 9.02 -7.43 0.55
CA GLY A 255 8.97 -8.88 0.39
C GLY A 255 8.29 -9.36 -0.91
N CYS A 256 8.04 -8.46 -1.87
CA CYS A 256 7.50 -8.83 -3.17
C CYS A 256 8.57 -9.55 -4.00
N THR A 257 8.28 -10.77 -4.44
CA THR A 257 9.23 -11.62 -5.17
C THR A 257 8.92 -11.78 -6.65
N ASN A 258 7.70 -11.44 -7.05
CA ASN A 258 7.19 -11.62 -8.40
C ASN A 258 6.58 -10.34 -8.98
N THR A 259 7.15 -9.18 -8.61
CA THR A 259 6.73 -7.85 -9.08
C THR A 259 7.86 -7.15 -9.81
N HIS A 260 7.54 -6.52 -10.92
CA HIS A 260 8.44 -5.64 -11.65
C HIS A 260 7.68 -4.47 -12.26
N PHE A 261 8.14 -3.27 -11.98
CA PHE A 261 7.57 -2.02 -12.47
C PHE A 261 8.51 -1.38 -13.49
N THR A 262 7.96 -0.91 -14.63
CA THR A 262 8.66 -0.16 -15.66
C THR A 262 8.19 1.27 -15.76
N ASN A 263 7.06 1.61 -15.14
CA ASN A 263 6.47 2.94 -15.20
C ASN A 263 5.62 3.25 -13.94
N PRO A 264 5.36 4.55 -13.65
CA PRO A 264 4.66 4.95 -12.42
C PRO A 264 3.13 4.87 -12.50
N HIS A 265 2.54 4.49 -13.62
CA HIS A 265 1.10 4.63 -13.85
C HIS A 265 0.36 3.32 -14.16
N GLY A 266 1.07 2.27 -14.60
CA GLY A 266 0.50 0.97 -14.90
C GLY A 266 -0.05 0.81 -16.30
N LEU A 267 0.34 1.64 -17.27
CA LEU A 267 0.11 1.37 -18.68
C LEU A 267 0.90 0.13 -19.11
N ASN A 268 0.43 -0.53 -20.19
CA ASN A 268 0.93 -1.84 -20.54
C ASN A 268 2.40 -1.79 -21.01
N ASP A 269 3.20 -2.62 -20.37
CA ASP A 269 4.53 -2.98 -20.77
C ASP A 269 4.72 -4.47 -20.45
N ASN A 270 5.45 -5.23 -21.29
CA ASN A 270 5.56 -6.68 -21.08
C ASN A 270 6.29 -7.03 -19.78
N ASP A 271 7.17 -6.15 -19.33
CA ASP A 271 7.95 -6.30 -18.11
C ASP A 271 7.30 -5.59 -16.91
N HIS A 272 6.09 -5.02 -17.07
CA HIS A 272 5.33 -4.38 -16.01
C HIS A 272 4.27 -5.32 -15.45
N TYR A 273 4.59 -6.00 -14.36
CA TYR A 273 3.71 -7.01 -13.77
C TYR A 273 3.80 -7.02 -12.23
N THR A 274 2.79 -7.59 -11.61
CA THR A 274 2.75 -7.93 -10.20
C THR A 274 1.90 -9.20 -10.01
N THR A 275 1.82 -9.69 -8.78
CA THR A 275 0.96 -10.81 -8.41
C THR A 275 -0.10 -10.34 -7.39
N PRO A 276 -1.22 -11.05 -7.22
CA PRO A 276 -2.19 -10.73 -6.18
C PRO A 276 -1.59 -10.65 -4.77
N ASN A 277 -0.69 -11.58 -4.41
CA ASN A 277 -0.04 -11.62 -3.11
C ASN A 277 0.91 -10.44 -2.92
N ASP A 278 1.78 -10.16 -3.89
CA ASP A 278 2.70 -9.02 -3.83
C ASP A 278 1.93 -7.69 -3.77
N MET A 279 0.87 -7.56 -4.58
CA MET A 279 0.04 -6.35 -4.57
C MET A 279 -0.67 -6.13 -3.23
N ALA A 280 -1.01 -7.20 -2.51
CA ALA A 280 -1.56 -7.09 -1.16
C ALA A 280 -0.52 -6.55 -0.15
N LEU A 281 0.76 -6.93 -0.27
CA LEU A 281 1.86 -6.38 0.53
C LEU A 281 2.10 -4.90 0.22
N ILE A 282 2.11 -4.54 -1.07
CA ILE A 282 2.24 -3.14 -1.51
C ILE A 282 1.07 -2.30 -0.98
N ALA A 283 -0.16 -2.82 -1.09
CA ALA A 283 -1.35 -2.15 -0.60
C ALA A 283 -1.33 -1.99 0.93
N LYS A 284 -0.84 -3.00 1.67
CA LYS A 284 -0.65 -2.90 3.13
C LYS A 284 0.22 -1.69 3.46
N ALA A 285 1.41 -1.59 2.88
CA ALA A 285 2.31 -0.46 3.10
C ALA A 285 1.69 0.87 2.68
N ALA A 286 1.00 0.91 1.53
CA ALA A 286 0.33 2.11 1.04
C ALA A 286 -0.76 2.61 2.00
N PHE A 287 -1.60 1.73 2.56
CA PHE A 287 -2.67 2.11 3.48
C PHE A 287 -2.22 2.26 4.94
N GLU A 288 -1.04 1.82 5.31
CA GLU A 288 -0.36 2.19 6.55
C GLU A 288 0.14 3.64 6.51
N ASN A 289 0.51 4.15 5.34
CA ASN A 289 0.85 5.55 5.16
C ASN A 289 -0.39 6.45 5.29
N GLY A 290 -0.38 7.37 6.26
CA GLY A 290 -1.52 8.25 6.56
C GLY A 290 -1.92 9.16 5.40
N THR A 291 -0.96 9.67 4.63
CA THR A 291 -1.20 10.52 3.46
C THR A 291 -1.93 9.74 2.36
N VAL A 292 -1.40 8.56 2.00
CA VAL A 292 -2.00 7.72 0.95
C VAL A 292 -3.42 7.31 1.36
N ARG A 293 -3.61 6.91 2.61
CA ARG A 293 -4.92 6.52 3.13
C ARG A 293 -5.92 7.68 3.06
N THR A 294 -5.53 8.88 3.51
CA THR A 294 -6.38 10.09 3.44
C THR A 294 -6.80 10.39 2.00
N VAL A 295 -5.84 10.39 1.07
CA VAL A 295 -6.15 10.69 -0.34
C VAL A 295 -7.03 9.60 -0.96
N ALA A 296 -6.71 8.32 -0.73
CA ALA A 296 -7.43 7.19 -1.33
C ALA A 296 -8.83 6.95 -0.75
N SER A 297 -9.18 7.55 0.39
CA SER A 297 -10.53 7.53 0.98
C SER A 297 -11.37 8.75 0.66
N THR A 298 -10.79 9.78 0.04
CA THR A 298 -11.49 11.03 -0.29
C THR A 298 -12.40 10.85 -1.49
N LEU A 299 -13.67 11.23 -1.37
CA LEU A 299 -14.67 11.07 -2.44
C LEU A 299 -14.46 12.05 -3.58
N SER A 300 -14.09 13.29 -3.26
CA SER A 300 -13.88 14.35 -4.24
C SER A 300 -12.85 15.37 -3.75
N TYR A 301 -12.20 16.06 -4.70
CA TYR A 301 -11.19 17.07 -4.43
C TYR A 301 -11.24 18.17 -5.50
N ASP A 302 -11.10 19.43 -5.07
CA ASP A 302 -11.11 20.57 -5.98
C ASP A 302 -9.68 20.87 -6.47
N LEU A 303 -9.48 20.69 -7.77
CA LEU A 303 -8.24 21.06 -8.44
C LEU A 303 -8.30 22.52 -8.93
N PRO A 304 -7.20 23.27 -8.79
CA PRO A 304 -7.12 24.63 -9.30
C PRO A 304 -7.18 24.67 -10.84
N ALA A 305 -7.37 25.85 -11.38
CA ALA A 305 -7.20 26.09 -12.81
C ALA A 305 -5.75 25.82 -13.23
N THR A 306 -5.58 25.32 -14.46
CA THR A 306 -4.29 25.11 -15.12
C THR A 306 -4.30 25.79 -16.48
N LYS A 307 -3.22 25.70 -17.25
CA LYS A 307 -3.12 26.41 -18.54
C LYS A 307 -4.28 26.13 -19.52
N LYS A 308 -4.78 24.87 -19.51
CA LYS A 308 -5.87 24.44 -20.41
C LYS A 308 -7.18 24.13 -19.71
N ASN A 309 -7.23 24.13 -18.40
CA ASN A 309 -8.42 23.73 -17.66
C ASN A 309 -8.81 24.78 -16.63
N VAL A 310 -10.11 25.04 -16.51
CA VAL A 310 -10.68 25.77 -15.38
C VAL A 310 -10.57 24.94 -14.09
N ALA A 311 -10.69 25.60 -12.94
CA ALA A 311 -10.83 24.90 -11.66
C ALA A 311 -12.00 23.91 -11.71
N ARG A 312 -11.80 22.71 -11.16
CA ARG A 312 -12.80 21.63 -11.26
C ARG A 312 -12.69 20.62 -10.12
N THR A 313 -13.82 20.08 -9.75
CA THR A 313 -13.87 18.95 -8.80
C THR A 313 -13.57 17.64 -9.53
N ILE A 314 -12.68 16.84 -8.99
CA ILE A 314 -12.43 15.45 -9.40
C ILE A 314 -12.98 14.50 -8.35
N SER A 315 -13.45 13.32 -8.76
CA SER A 315 -14.04 12.33 -7.86
C SER A 315 -13.37 10.96 -8.02
N ILE A 316 -13.36 10.19 -6.93
CA ILE A 316 -12.73 8.86 -6.91
C ILE A 316 -13.56 7.86 -7.73
N GLY A 317 -12.85 7.01 -8.48
CA GLY A 317 -13.48 5.97 -9.32
C GLY A 317 -13.95 4.73 -8.55
N HIS A 318 -13.54 4.55 -7.29
CA HIS A 318 -13.83 3.36 -6.50
C HIS A 318 -15.25 3.40 -5.91
N LYS A 319 -16.16 2.62 -6.47
CA LYS A 319 -17.60 2.72 -6.18
C LYS A 319 -18.02 2.24 -4.80
N MET A 320 -17.25 1.36 -4.17
CA MET A 320 -17.57 0.88 -2.82
C MET A 320 -17.39 1.95 -1.73
N LEU A 321 -16.79 3.10 -2.06
CA LEU A 321 -16.65 4.25 -1.15
C LEU A 321 -17.92 5.12 -1.04
N TYR A 322 -18.85 5.02 -1.99
CA TYR A 322 -20.01 5.91 -2.06
C TYR A 322 -21.20 5.31 -1.29
N PRO A 323 -21.68 5.95 -0.19
CA PRO A 323 -22.78 5.40 0.61
C PRO A 323 -24.09 5.16 -0.17
N ASN A 324 -24.31 5.94 -1.25
CA ASN A 324 -25.51 5.83 -2.07
C ASN A 324 -25.33 4.90 -3.30
N ASP A 325 -24.18 4.25 -3.47
CA ASP A 325 -23.94 3.26 -4.53
C ASP A 325 -24.31 1.86 -4.02
N SER A 326 -24.95 1.04 -4.85
CA SER A 326 -25.32 -0.33 -4.49
C SER A 326 -24.16 -1.23 -4.12
N ARG A 327 -22.93 -0.81 -4.46
CA ARG A 327 -21.67 -1.50 -4.15
C ARG A 327 -21.02 -1.01 -2.87
N TYR A 328 -21.62 -0.05 -2.16
CA TYR A 328 -21.07 0.47 -0.92
C TYR A 328 -20.68 -0.63 0.06
N TYR A 329 -19.54 -0.45 0.71
CA TYR A 329 -19.06 -1.36 1.74
C TYR A 329 -18.56 -0.57 2.95
N ALA A 330 -19.14 -0.82 4.11
CA ALA A 330 -18.82 -0.06 5.31
C ALA A 330 -17.39 -0.34 5.80
N GLY A 331 -16.72 0.68 6.33
CA GLY A 331 -15.38 0.58 6.91
C GLY A 331 -14.24 0.70 5.90
N ILE A 332 -14.51 1.09 4.64
CA ILE A 332 -13.44 1.26 3.65
C ILE A 332 -12.50 2.39 4.04
N MET A 333 -11.21 2.05 4.12
CA MET A 333 -10.09 2.97 4.37
C MET A 333 -9.55 3.60 3.09
N GLY A 334 -9.90 3.05 1.93
CA GLY A 334 -9.47 3.51 0.62
C GLY A 334 -9.35 2.36 -0.37
N GLY A 335 -8.98 2.71 -1.60
CA GLY A 335 -8.77 1.74 -2.65
C GLY A 335 -8.33 2.35 -3.97
N LYS A 336 -8.03 1.49 -4.93
CA LYS A 336 -7.64 1.89 -6.28
C LYS A 336 -8.19 0.93 -7.32
N THR A 337 -8.83 1.47 -8.34
CA THR A 337 -9.30 0.75 -9.53
C THR A 337 -8.24 0.79 -10.62
N GLY A 338 -8.22 -0.23 -11.48
CA GLY A 338 -7.41 -0.24 -12.68
C GLY A 338 -8.10 -0.96 -13.83
N TYR A 339 -7.80 -0.56 -15.04
CA TYR A 339 -8.24 -1.22 -16.27
C TYR A 339 -7.29 -0.93 -17.42
N THR A 340 -6.93 -1.95 -18.14
CA THR A 340 -6.43 -1.91 -19.52
C THR A 340 -6.98 -3.13 -20.25
N SER A 341 -6.92 -3.14 -21.58
CA SER A 341 -7.38 -4.30 -22.37
C SER A 341 -6.61 -5.60 -22.01
N LYS A 342 -5.30 -5.49 -21.71
CA LYS A 342 -4.48 -6.64 -21.27
C LYS A 342 -4.75 -7.04 -19.82
N ALA A 343 -4.91 -6.08 -18.92
CA ALA A 343 -5.10 -6.33 -17.49
C ALA A 343 -6.51 -6.82 -17.14
N GLY A 344 -7.54 -6.47 -17.93
CA GLY A 344 -8.92 -6.54 -17.46
C GLY A 344 -9.16 -5.55 -16.33
N ASN A 345 -10.23 -5.76 -15.55
CA ASN A 345 -10.45 -4.95 -14.34
C ASN A 345 -9.55 -5.44 -13.21
N THR A 346 -8.93 -4.49 -12.51
CA THR A 346 -8.16 -4.72 -11.29
C THR A 346 -8.70 -3.82 -10.18
N LEU A 347 -8.67 -4.30 -8.94
CA LEU A 347 -9.20 -3.59 -7.79
C LEU A 347 -8.40 -3.93 -6.54
N VAL A 348 -8.02 -2.90 -5.80
CA VAL A 348 -7.50 -3.00 -4.44
C VAL A 348 -8.44 -2.25 -3.52
N THR A 349 -8.84 -2.88 -2.42
CA THR A 349 -9.70 -2.28 -1.40
C THR A 349 -9.17 -2.62 -0.01
N ALA A 350 -8.95 -1.59 0.81
CA ALA A 350 -8.59 -1.73 2.22
C ALA A 350 -9.80 -1.37 3.08
N VAL A 351 -10.10 -2.20 4.07
CA VAL A 351 -11.25 -2.05 4.98
C VAL A 351 -10.80 -2.29 6.41
N GLU A 352 -11.33 -1.52 7.36
CA GLU A 352 -11.14 -1.75 8.79
C GLU A 352 -12.49 -1.77 9.50
N ARG A 353 -12.76 -2.83 10.26
CA ARG A 353 -13.91 -2.97 11.15
C ARG A 353 -13.51 -3.73 12.40
N ASP A 354 -13.95 -3.27 13.56
CA ASP A 354 -13.74 -3.93 14.85
C ASP A 354 -12.27 -4.29 15.12
N GLY A 355 -11.35 -3.40 14.72
CA GLY A 355 -9.90 -3.59 14.86
C GLY A 355 -9.27 -4.55 13.84
N VAL A 356 -10.06 -5.18 12.99
CA VAL A 356 -9.57 -6.06 11.91
C VAL A 356 -9.43 -5.27 10.62
N ARG A 357 -8.19 -5.24 10.09
CA ARG A 357 -7.88 -4.59 8.83
C ARG A 357 -7.66 -5.63 7.74
N LEU A 358 -8.45 -5.55 6.68
CA LEU A 358 -8.39 -6.46 5.53
C LEU A 358 -8.00 -5.69 4.26
N ILE A 359 -7.20 -6.34 3.42
CA ILE A 359 -6.86 -5.86 2.08
C ILE A 359 -7.26 -6.93 1.08
N ALA A 360 -8.21 -6.61 0.22
CA ALA A 360 -8.63 -7.44 -0.89
C ALA A 360 -8.01 -6.93 -2.20
N VAL A 361 -7.39 -7.82 -2.95
CA VAL A 361 -6.84 -7.61 -4.29
C VAL A 361 -7.55 -8.50 -5.27
N VAL A 362 -8.04 -7.92 -6.36
CA VAL A 362 -8.67 -8.65 -7.48
C VAL A 362 -7.97 -8.24 -8.76
N MET A 363 -7.52 -9.21 -9.55
CA MET A 363 -6.79 -9.00 -10.80
C MET A 363 -7.40 -9.81 -11.94
N LYS A 364 -7.28 -9.27 -13.15
CA LYS A 364 -7.77 -9.94 -14.38
C LYS A 364 -9.25 -10.33 -14.30
N SER A 365 -10.08 -9.43 -13.78
CA SER A 365 -11.53 -9.62 -13.75
C SER A 365 -12.19 -9.08 -15.02
N LYS A 366 -13.18 -9.80 -15.54
CA LYS A 366 -13.98 -9.32 -16.69
C LYS A 366 -14.94 -8.20 -16.26
N SER A 367 -15.70 -8.40 -15.16
CA SER A 367 -16.66 -7.39 -14.66
C SER A 367 -17.03 -7.60 -13.19
N THR A 368 -16.56 -8.65 -12.54
CA THR A 368 -16.96 -9.07 -11.19
C THR A 368 -16.09 -8.50 -10.07
N HIS A 369 -15.15 -7.63 -10.39
CA HIS A 369 -14.15 -7.13 -9.42
C HIS A 369 -14.76 -6.59 -8.12
N TYR A 370 -15.94 -5.94 -8.15
CA TYR A 370 -16.60 -5.47 -6.95
C TYR A 370 -17.30 -6.58 -6.15
N THR A 371 -17.96 -7.52 -6.84
CA THR A 371 -18.60 -8.67 -6.20
C THR A 371 -17.58 -9.63 -5.62
N ASP A 372 -16.49 -9.88 -6.35
CA ASP A 372 -15.37 -10.68 -5.88
C ASP A 372 -14.71 -10.04 -4.65
N THR A 373 -14.48 -8.72 -4.68
CA THR A 373 -13.94 -7.97 -3.54
C THR A 373 -14.85 -8.07 -2.31
N LYS A 374 -16.17 -7.91 -2.50
CA LYS A 374 -17.14 -8.04 -1.40
C LYS A 374 -17.08 -9.43 -0.78
N ALA A 375 -17.08 -10.48 -1.62
CA ALA A 375 -17.03 -11.87 -1.14
C ALA A 375 -15.75 -12.17 -0.35
N LEU A 376 -14.59 -11.66 -0.80
CA LEU A 376 -13.34 -11.77 -0.06
C LEU A 376 -13.41 -11.09 1.30
N LEU A 377 -13.91 -9.85 1.35
CA LEU A 377 -13.99 -9.09 2.58
C LEU A 377 -14.98 -9.72 3.58
N ASP A 378 -16.15 -10.16 3.11
CA ASP A 378 -17.13 -10.85 3.94
C ASP A 378 -16.52 -12.13 4.54
N TYR A 379 -15.82 -12.92 3.73
CA TYR A 379 -15.10 -14.12 4.18
C TYR A 379 -14.07 -13.80 5.25
N GLY A 380 -13.25 -12.76 5.05
CA GLY A 380 -12.22 -12.38 6.01
C GLY A 380 -12.79 -11.90 7.35
N PHE A 381 -13.88 -11.14 7.34
CA PHE A 381 -14.54 -10.72 8.56
C PHE A 381 -15.28 -11.87 9.25
N GLU A 382 -15.81 -12.82 8.51
CA GLU A 382 -16.44 -14.02 9.09
C GLU A 382 -15.40 -14.92 9.77
N LEU A 383 -14.21 -15.11 9.13
CA LEU A 383 -13.08 -15.79 9.76
C LEU A 383 -12.63 -15.08 11.05
N ALA A 384 -12.60 -13.74 11.05
CA ALA A 384 -12.21 -12.97 12.22
C ALA A 384 -13.23 -13.11 13.37
N LYS A 385 -14.52 -13.17 13.05
CA LYS A 385 -15.57 -13.45 14.05
C LYS A 385 -15.44 -14.85 14.66
N GLN A 386 -15.23 -15.88 13.84
CA GLN A 386 -15.03 -17.24 14.35
C GLN A 386 -13.83 -17.32 15.29
N GLN A 387 -12.72 -16.67 14.94
CA GLN A 387 -11.55 -16.59 15.82
C GLN A 387 -11.85 -15.83 17.12
N GLY A 388 -12.76 -14.83 17.08
CA GLY A 388 -13.25 -14.11 18.27
C GLY A 388 -14.27 -14.92 19.08
N THR A 389 -15.02 -15.82 18.45
CA THR A 389 -16.01 -16.69 19.14
C THR A 389 -15.41 -17.99 19.68
N GLU A 390 -14.29 -18.46 19.14
CA GLU A 390 -13.49 -19.54 19.74
C GLU A 390 -12.84 -19.11 21.07
N GLY A 391 -12.79 -17.77 21.35
CA GLY A 391 -12.37 -17.20 22.62
C GLY A 391 -13.53 -16.75 23.54
N ALA A 392 -14.78 -16.84 23.07
CA ALA A 392 -15.97 -16.48 23.87
C ALA A 392 -16.78 -17.73 24.22
N ASP A 393 -16.17 -18.65 24.91
CA ASP A 393 -16.89 -19.55 25.80
C ASP A 393 -17.25 -18.71 27.03
N ASP A 394 -18.57 -18.52 27.24
CA ASP A 394 -19.17 -17.85 28.40
C ASP A 394 -19.08 -18.75 29.66
N SER A 395 -17.85 -19.10 29.97
CA SER A 395 -17.49 -19.56 31.32
C SER A 395 -16.57 -18.46 31.87
N GLY A 396 -17.04 -17.83 32.94
CA GLY A 396 -16.36 -16.76 33.68
C GLY A 396 -14.88 -17.06 33.95
N PRO A 397 -14.09 -16.18 34.59
CA PRO A 397 -12.63 -16.16 34.55
C PRO A 397 -12.01 -17.49 34.96
N GLY A 398 -11.81 -18.40 33.99
CA GLY A 398 -11.35 -19.78 34.21
C GLY A 398 -10.75 -20.43 32.99
N THR A 399 -9.39 -20.39 32.89
CA THR A 399 -8.53 -21.49 32.43
C THR A 399 -8.69 -22.02 31.00
N GLY A 400 -8.80 -21.19 29.98
CA GLY A 400 -8.32 -21.54 28.64
C GLY A 400 -6.83 -21.19 28.56
N ASN A 401 -5.97 -22.18 28.38
CA ASN A 401 -4.53 -21.96 28.29
C ASN A 401 -4.23 -21.11 27.03
N PRO A 402 -3.81 -19.83 27.15
CA PRO A 402 -3.56 -19.01 25.96
C PRO A 402 -2.44 -19.66 25.15
N THR A 403 -2.61 -19.71 23.82
CA THR A 403 -1.63 -20.31 22.91
C THR A 403 -0.32 -19.53 22.94
N ALA A 404 0.81 -20.24 22.95
CA ALA A 404 2.12 -19.61 22.85
C ALA A 404 2.20 -18.70 21.62
N GLY A 405 2.77 -17.49 21.78
CA GLY A 405 2.85 -16.49 20.74
C GLY A 405 2.11 -15.19 21.06
N TRP A 406 1.81 -14.41 20.02
CA TRP A 406 1.10 -13.15 20.14
C TRP A 406 -0.39 -13.37 20.41
N ASN A 407 -0.89 -12.67 21.42
CA ASN A 407 -2.28 -12.64 21.81
C ASN A 407 -2.72 -11.19 22.04
N GLN A 408 -4.02 -10.92 21.95
CA GLN A 408 -4.60 -9.60 22.16
C GLN A 408 -5.90 -9.72 22.98
N ASP A 409 -6.09 -8.79 23.90
CA ASP A 409 -7.35 -8.59 24.61
C ASP A 409 -7.82 -7.13 24.49
N SER A 410 -8.87 -6.77 25.18
CA SER A 410 -9.43 -5.41 25.18
C SER A 410 -8.45 -4.34 25.70
N THR A 411 -7.40 -4.71 26.42
CA THR A 411 -6.39 -3.80 26.97
C THR A 411 -5.23 -3.60 26.01
N GLY A 412 -4.81 -4.64 25.24
CA GLY A 412 -3.71 -4.54 24.32
C GLY A 412 -3.12 -5.87 23.90
N TRP A 413 -2.01 -5.81 23.17
CA TRP A 413 -1.24 -6.97 22.76
C TRP A 413 -0.37 -7.48 23.90
N PHE A 414 -0.27 -8.82 24.02
CA PHE A 414 0.62 -9.52 24.94
C PHE A 414 1.21 -10.77 24.29
N TYR A 415 2.24 -11.33 24.88
CA TYR A 415 2.94 -12.49 24.35
C TYR A 415 2.99 -13.62 25.37
N ILE A 416 2.55 -14.81 24.97
CA ILE A 416 2.67 -16.02 25.73
C ILE A 416 3.92 -16.77 25.29
N LYS A 417 4.80 -17.05 26.22
CA LYS A 417 6.02 -17.82 25.98
C LYS A 417 5.69 -19.30 25.80
N GLU A 418 6.66 -20.07 25.28
CA GLU A 418 6.50 -21.51 25.09
C GLU A 418 6.21 -22.28 26.40
N ASP A 419 6.62 -21.72 27.54
CA ASP A 419 6.35 -22.27 28.87
C ASP A 419 4.91 -21.95 29.37
N GLY A 420 4.08 -21.33 28.54
CA GLY A 420 2.71 -20.92 28.87
C GLY A 420 2.63 -19.65 29.71
N SER A 421 3.74 -19.05 30.12
CA SER A 421 3.72 -17.81 30.92
C SER A 421 3.64 -16.58 30.03
N ARG A 422 2.91 -15.55 30.52
CA ARG A 422 2.80 -14.25 29.85
C ARG A 422 4.08 -13.44 30.04
N ALA A 423 4.59 -12.86 28.96
CA ALA A 423 5.74 -11.97 29.04
C ALA A 423 5.36 -10.71 29.85
N SER A 424 6.11 -10.40 30.90
CA SER A 424 5.86 -9.27 31.78
C SER A 424 7.18 -8.67 32.26
N ASN A 425 7.26 -7.34 32.25
CA ASN A 425 8.41 -6.56 32.71
C ASN A 425 9.75 -7.06 32.13
N GLN A 426 9.75 -7.37 30.84
CA GLN A 426 10.92 -7.97 30.15
C GLN A 426 11.01 -7.59 28.67
N TRP A 427 12.22 -7.65 28.17
CA TRP A 427 12.50 -7.59 26.75
C TRP A 427 12.37 -8.98 26.13
N LEU A 428 11.77 -9.05 24.94
CA LEU A 428 11.82 -10.24 24.09
C LEU A 428 12.25 -9.88 22.68
N LYS A 429 13.05 -10.74 22.09
CA LYS A 429 13.35 -10.69 20.66
C LYS A 429 12.43 -11.67 19.94
N ILE A 430 11.52 -11.16 19.11
CA ILE A 430 10.52 -11.96 18.40
C ILE A 430 10.65 -11.66 16.91
N ALA A 431 10.86 -12.67 16.10
CA ALA A 431 11.06 -12.56 14.65
C ALA A 431 12.14 -11.53 14.23
N GLY A 432 13.20 -11.40 15.05
CA GLY A 432 14.32 -10.48 14.78
C GLY A 432 14.18 -9.08 15.37
N GLU A 433 12.99 -8.68 15.77
CA GLU A 433 12.67 -7.38 16.37
C GLU A 433 12.66 -7.43 17.90
N ASP A 434 13.00 -6.33 18.57
CA ASP A 434 12.97 -6.21 20.02
C ASP A 434 11.69 -5.57 20.50
N TYR A 435 11.05 -6.20 21.47
CA TYR A 435 9.80 -5.77 22.11
C TYR A 435 9.98 -5.64 23.61
N TRP A 436 9.29 -4.69 24.21
CA TRP A 436 9.17 -4.57 25.66
C TRP A 436 7.75 -4.89 26.12
N PHE A 437 7.63 -5.74 27.12
CA PHE A 437 6.36 -6.00 27.78
C PHE A 437 6.39 -5.35 29.17
N ASP A 438 5.40 -4.51 29.44
CA ASP A 438 5.33 -3.73 30.67
C ASP A 438 5.02 -4.62 31.91
N PRO A 439 5.04 -4.07 33.13
CA PRO A 439 4.71 -4.83 34.33
C PRO A 439 3.30 -5.45 34.34
N ASN A 440 2.36 -4.90 33.54
CA ASN A 440 1.03 -5.45 33.38
C ASN A 440 0.96 -6.51 32.27
N ALA A 441 2.14 -6.90 31.73
CA ALA A 441 2.32 -7.88 30.66
C ALA A 441 1.74 -7.48 29.32
N TYR A 442 1.66 -6.17 29.00
CA TYR A 442 1.27 -5.69 27.69
C TYR A 442 2.44 -5.14 26.89
N MET A 443 2.37 -5.32 25.59
CA MET A 443 3.36 -4.81 24.63
C MET A 443 3.43 -3.29 24.67
N ALA A 444 4.61 -2.73 24.85
CA ALA A 444 4.83 -1.30 24.83
C ALA A 444 4.65 -0.71 23.41
N VAL A 445 4.06 0.48 23.34
CA VAL A 445 3.98 1.32 22.14
C VAL A 445 4.29 2.77 22.49
N GLY A 446 4.83 3.54 21.54
CA GLY A 446 5.20 4.94 21.76
C GLY A 446 6.42 5.09 22.67
N TRP A 447 6.61 6.30 23.22
CA TRP A 447 7.74 6.62 24.07
C TRP A 447 7.67 5.93 25.44
N ARG A 448 8.79 5.37 25.87
CA ARG A 448 8.98 4.77 27.19
C ARG A 448 10.32 5.21 27.79
N LYS A 449 10.30 5.68 29.02
CA LYS A 449 11.50 5.96 29.82
C LYS A 449 11.75 4.81 30.77
N PHE A 450 12.97 4.27 30.72
CA PHE A 450 13.40 3.18 31.60
C PHE A 450 14.11 3.69 32.86
N ASN A 451 14.32 2.82 33.85
CA ASN A 451 14.92 3.17 35.13
C ASN A 451 16.38 3.66 35.00
N ASN A 452 17.07 3.31 33.93
CA ASN A 452 18.41 3.82 33.60
C ASN A 452 18.39 5.26 33.07
N GLY A 453 17.21 5.88 32.94
CA GLY A 453 17.03 7.23 32.41
C GLY A 453 16.92 7.28 30.89
N ALA A 454 17.19 6.19 30.18
CA ALA A 454 17.13 6.14 28.72
C ALA A 454 15.69 6.17 28.21
N TRP A 455 15.49 6.85 27.08
CA TRP A 455 14.24 6.87 26.35
C TRP A 455 14.33 5.95 25.13
N TYR A 456 13.27 5.14 24.94
CA TYR A 456 13.07 4.28 23.79
C TYR A 456 11.75 4.63 23.13
N TYR A 457 11.64 4.34 21.85
CA TYR A 457 10.39 4.47 21.11
C TYR A 457 10.00 3.13 20.51
N PHE A 458 8.73 2.73 20.70
CA PHE A 458 8.16 1.53 20.14
C PHE A 458 7.14 1.94 19.07
N HIS A 459 7.29 1.39 17.87
CA HIS A 459 6.32 1.58 16.79
C HIS A 459 4.93 1.09 17.20
N SER A 460 3.92 1.42 16.41
CA SER A 460 2.55 0.87 16.64
C SER A 460 2.49 -0.65 16.57
N SER A 461 3.45 -1.28 15.87
CA SER A 461 3.66 -2.73 15.86
C SER A 461 4.26 -3.28 17.15
N GLY A 462 4.71 -2.43 18.07
CA GLY A 462 5.45 -2.79 19.27
C GLY A 462 6.95 -3.01 19.07
N ALA A 463 7.44 -3.05 17.84
CA ALA A 463 8.87 -3.18 17.55
C ALA A 463 9.62 -1.91 17.99
N MET A 464 10.80 -2.09 18.62
CA MET A 464 11.66 -0.99 19.07
C MET A 464 12.30 -0.27 17.87
N ALA A 465 12.16 1.05 17.81
CA ALA A 465 12.82 1.89 16.83
C ALA A 465 14.33 1.92 17.04
N LYS A 466 15.11 1.74 15.95
CA LYS A 466 16.58 1.76 15.93
C LYS A 466 17.10 2.43 14.67
N ASN A 467 18.25 3.13 14.81
CA ASN A 467 18.93 3.79 13.68
C ASN A 467 17.96 4.61 12.82
N CYS A 468 17.03 5.31 13.44
CA CYS A 468 16.02 6.07 12.71
C CYS A 468 15.55 7.31 13.46
N TRP A 469 15.01 8.24 12.68
CA TRP A 469 14.31 9.40 13.21
C TRP A 469 12.86 9.07 13.53
N VAL A 470 12.38 9.60 14.64
CA VAL A 470 10.97 9.55 15.05
C VAL A 470 10.45 10.96 15.20
N LYS A 471 9.35 11.28 14.50
CA LYS A 471 8.66 12.55 14.65
C LYS A 471 7.54 12.44 15.68
N THR A 472 7.55 13.30 16.69
CA THR A 472 6.48 13.40 17.70
C THR A 472 6.24 14.87 18.05
N ASN A 473 4.97 15.32 17.99
CA ASN A 473 4.60 16.71 18.32
C ASN A 473 5.45 17.76 17.58
N GLU A 474 5.58 17.56 16.26
CA GLU A 474 6.37 18.43 15.36
C GLU A 474 7.89 18.51 15.67
N GLN A 475 8.40 17.61 16.50
CA GLN A 475 9.81 17.50 16.84
C GLN A 475 10.39 16.17 16.38
N TYR A 476 11.65 16.15 15.98
CA TYR A 476 12.35 14.95 15.52
C TYR A 476 13.37 14.50 16.57
N PHE A 477 13.42 13.18 16.80
CA PHE A 477 14.30 12.50 17.74
C PHE A 477 14.99 11.33 17.04
N TYR A 478 16.26 11.11 17.29
CA TYR A 478 17.00 9.99 16.70
C TYR A 478 17.18 8.86 17.71
N LEU A 479 16.82 7.63 17.31
CA LEU A 479 17.07 6.42 18.08
C LEU A 479 18.35 5.76 17.56
N GLY A 480 19.32 5.49 18.45
CA GLY A 480 20.58 4.86 18.13
C GLY A 480 20.44 3.38 17.72
N SER A 481 21.56 2.73 17.46
CA SER A 481 21.60 1.29 17.10
C SER A 481 21.12 0.38 18.22
N ASP A 482 21.18 0.83 19.46
CA ASP A 482 20.69 0.16 20.67
C ASP A 482 19.25 0.54 21.02
N GLY A 483 18.61 1.40 20.20
CA GLY A 483 17.25 1.91 20.41
C GLY A 483 17.15 3.05 21.41
N VAL A 484 18.28 3.53 21.99
CA VAL A 484 18.27 4.66 22.91
C VAL A 484 18.18 5.97 22.14
N MET A 485 17.34 6.89 22.61
CA MET A 485 17.25 8.25 22.07
C MET A 485 18.55 8.99 22.30
N LEU A 486 19.16 9.51 21.23
CA LEU A 486 20.37 10.31 21.31
C LEU A 486 20.07 11.70 21.86
N THR A 487 20.96 12.24 22.70
CA THR A 487 20.87 13.57 23.28
C THR A 487 22.24 14.24 23.28
N ASP A 488 22.27 15.58 23.11
CA ASP A 488 23.47 16.44 23.09
C ASP A 488 24.63 15.87 22.24
N THR A 489 24.32 15.37 21.05
CA THR A 489 25.30 14.72 20.17
C THR A 489 25.00 14.99 18.70
N VAL A 490 25.88 14.50 17.82
CA VAL A 490 25.66 14.45 16.37
C VAL A 490 25.26 13.03 16.02
N THR A 491 24.16 12.89 15.29
CA THR A 491 23.65 11.59 14.82
C THR A 491 24.56 11.00 13.74
N PRO A 492 24.49 9.68 13.47
CA PRO A 492 25.31 9.05 12.45
C PRO A 492 25.16 9.64 11.03
N ASP A 493 24.01 10.24 10.74
CA ASP A 493 23.69 10.93 9.48
C ASP A 493 24.03 12.44 9.51
N GLY A 494 24.74 12.91 10.55
CA GLY A 494 25.37 14.23 10.59
C GLY A 494 24.52 15.35 11.19
N TYR A 495 23.36 15.08 11.75
CA TYR A 495 22.49 16.09 12.37
C TYR A 495 22.77 16.22 13.86
N ARG A 496 22.62 17.44 14.40
CA ARG A 496 22.76 17.70 15.83
C ARG A 496 21.43 17.59 16.56
N VAL A 497 21.42 16.84 17.66
CA VAL A 497 20.32 16.82 18.63
C VAL A 497 20.76 17.51 19.93
N ASP A 498 19.82 18.19 20.57
CA ASP A 498 20.07 18.91 21.80
C ASP A 498 20.03 18.02 23.07
N GLU A 499 20.15 18.61 24.24
CA GLU A 499 20.08 17.93 25.54
C GLU A 499 18.76 17.19 25.80
N ASN A 500 17.70 17.54 25.06
CA ASN A 500 16.38 16.89 25.11
C ASN A 500 16.17 15.90 23.96
N GLY A 501 17.17 15.68 23.12
CA GLY A 501 17.13 14.80 21.96
C GLY A 501 16.43 15.41 20.74
N ILE A 502 16.11 16.70 20.76
CA ILE A 502 15.40 17.38 19.67
C ILE A 502 16.41 17.79 18.60
N TRP A 503 16.12 17.48 17.35
CA TRP A 503 16.89 17.97 16.20
C TRP A 503 16.87 19.50 16.13
N ARG A 504 18.06 20.08 15.79
CA ARG A 504 18.31 21.53 15.72
C ARG A 504 18.85 21.92 14.36
#